data_a32649ab65883b60cb37c542f4dba91a
#
_entry.id   a32649ab65883b60cb37c542f4dba91a
#
_cell.length_a   1.000
_cell.length_b   1.000
_cell.length_c   1.000
_cell.angle_alpha   90.00
_cell.angle_beta   90.00
_cell.angle_gamma   90.00
#
_symmetry.space_group_name_H-M   'P 1'
#
loop_
_entity.id
_entity.type
_entity.pdbx_description
1 polymer ?
#
loop_
_entity_poly.entity_id
_entity_poly.type
_entity_poly.pdbx_seq_one_letter_code
_entity_poly.pdbx_strand_id
1 'polypeptide(L)'
;PSPKKQKEMISSSDEIPSFELNDAIKENALKSYSAGEENAVNSLENFIDEKISNYKIERDFPSKDSTSKLSVYLSSGIISAKTCVVYLLNRLDDAPGTGQYSWFNEIIWREFYKYIIFHYPRVSMRKSFNEKYDSVEWRESEEDFDAWSKGETGFPIIDAAMKQLITTGWMHNRLRMIVAMFLSKNLLVDWKKGEEFFMKNLIDGDHASNVGGWQWSASTGVDAAPYFRIFNPITQSEKFDKDGVFLKKYLPNLSTLTNKEIHNPDTQTRKDLNYPCLLYTS
;
A
#
# COMPACT_ATOMS: atom_id res chain seq x y z
N PRO A 1 -7.66 -27.88 -20.94
CA PRO A 1 -7.15 -28.38 -22.23
C PRO A 1 -5.79 -29.01 -22.04
N SER A 2 -5.45 -30.02 -22.85
CA SER A 2 -4.15 -30.68 -22.77
C SER A 2 -3.03 -29.72 -23.15
N PRO A 3 -1.76 -29.91 -22.68
CA PRO A 3 -0.64 -29.05 -23.02
C PRO A 3 -0.41 -28.86 -24.54
N LYS A 4 -0.76 -29.86 -25.35
CA LYS A 4 -0.72 -29.79 -26.80
C LYS A 4 -1.75 -28.79 -27.35
N LYS A 5 -2.97 -28.80 -26.83
CA LYS A 5 -4.06 -27.89 -27.23
C LYS A 5 -3.80 -26.45 -26.81
N GLN A 6 -3.08 -26.22 -25.70
CA GLN A 6 -2.65 -24.90 -25.28
C GLN A 6 -1.60 -24.30 -26.22
N LYS A 7 -0.66 -25.12 -26.72
CA LYS A 7 0.33 -24.64 -27.73
C LYS A 7 -0.31 -24.25 -29.06
N GLU A 8 -1.41 -24.89 -29.46
CA GLU A 8 -2.13 -24.57 -30.68
C GLU A 8 -3.00 -23.30 -30.55
N MET A 9 -3.32 -22.89 -29.31
CA MET A 9 -4.10 -21.67 -29.04
C MET A 9 -3.27 -20.40 -28.93
N ILE A 10 -1.94 -20.50 -28.81
CA ILE A 10 -1.05 -19.35 -28.80
C ILE A 10 -0.61 -19.10 -30.25
N SER A 11 -1.29 -18.18 -30.93
CA SER A 11 -0.78 -17.69 -32.21
C SER A 11 0.45 -16.82 -31.94
N SER A 12 1.50 -17.04 -32.72
CA SER A 12 2.77 -16.33 -32.57
C SER A 12 2.75 -14.87 -33.03
N SER A 13 1.56 -14.30 -33.26
CA SER A 13 1.37 -12.96 -33.82
C SER A 13 0.79 -11.95 -32.78
N ASP A 14 0.40 -12.39 -31.58
CA ASP A 14 -0.09 -11.47 -30.57
C ASP A 14 1.11 -10.86 -29.82
N GLU A 15 1.44 -9.63 -30.13
CA GLU A 15 2.38 -8.84 -29.33
C GLU A 15 1.80 -8.68 -27.94
N ILE A 16 2.48 -9.21 -26.95
CA ILE A 16 2.14 -8.96 -25.55
C ILE A 16 2.43 -7.46 -25.30
N PRO A 17 1.42 -6.66 -24.91
CA PRO A 17 1.66 -5.25 -24.63
C PRO A 17 2.78 -5.10 -23.61
N SER A 18 3.82 -4.37 -23.95
CA SER A 18 4.89 -4.07 -23.00
C SER A 18 4.39 -2.99 -22.04
N PHE A 19 4.51 -3.24 -20.75
CA PHE A 19 4.33 -2.24 -19.72
C PHE A 19 5.63 -1.47 -19.53
N GLU A 20 5.61 -0.16 -19.80
CA GLU A 20 6.71 0.70 -19.42
C GLU A 20 6.57 1.11 -17.94
N LEU A 21 7.39 0.52 -17.09
CA LEU A 21 7.55 0.99 -15.73
C LEU A 21 8.48 2.20 -15.72
N ASN A 22 8.23 3.14 -14.81
CA ASN A 22 9.16 4.22 -14.49
C ASN A 22 10.54 3.63 -14.16
N ASP A 23 11.60 4.17 -14.75
CA ASP A 23 12.96 3.63 -14.62
C ASP A 23 13.42 3.55 -13.16
N ALA A 24 13.08 4.53 -12.32
CA ALA A 24 13.41 4.50 -10.91
C ALA A 24 12.73 3.34 -10.18
N ILE A 25 11.45 3.08 -10.47
CA ILE A 25 10.71 1.93 -9.91
C ILE A 25 11.35 0.62 -10.37
N LYS A 26 11.67 0.50 -11.66
CA LYS A 26 12.29 -0.69 -12.25
C LYS A 26 13.64 -1.01 -11.59
N GLU A 27 14.50 -0.01 -11.46
CA GLU A 27 15.82 -0.17 -10.84
C GLU A 27 15.72 -0.58 -9.37
N ASN A 28 14.86 0.08 -8.59
CA ASN A 28 14.67 -0.22 -7.17
C ASN A 28 13.96 -1.57 -6.95
N ALA A 29 13.02 -1.95 -7.80
CA ALA A 29 12.37 -3.25 -7.75
C ALA A 29 13.38 -4.38 -7.98
N LEU A 30 14.24 -4.28 -9.00
CA LEU A 30 15.28 -5.27 -9.28
C LEU A 30 16.31 -5.40 -8.17
N LYS A 31 16.59 -4.32 -7.43
CA LYS A 31 17.48 -4.37 -6.25
C LYS A 31 16.81 -5.02 -5.04
N SER A 32 15.50 -4.91 -4.93
CA SER A 32 14.75 -5.29 -3.72
C SER A 32 14.11 -6.68 -3.82
N TYR A 33 13.86 -7.17 -5.03
CA TYR A 33 13.14 -8.41 -5.28
C TYR A 33 13.87 -9.25 -6.34
N SER A 34 14.31 -10.42 -5.94
CA SER A 34 14.86 -11.42 -6.88
C SER A 34 13.72 -12.24 -7.47
N ALA A 35 13.72 -12.44 -8.79
CA ALA A 35 12.70 -13.22 -9.47
C ALA A 35 12.83 -14.73 -9.17
N GLY A 36 11.73 -15.46 -9.31
CA GLY A 36 11.68 -16.91 -9.20
C GLY A 36 11.07 -17.46 -7.90
N GLU A 37 10.51 -18.65 -7.99
CA GLU A 37 9.81 -19.32 -6.89
C GLU A 37 10.74 -19.60 -5.71
N GLU A 38 11.97 -20.04 -5.98
CA GLU A 38 12.98 -20.30 -4.95
C GLU A 38 13.26 -19.07 -4.09
N ASN A 39 13.42 -17.89 -4.72
CA ASN A 39 13.64 -16.64 -4.00
C ASN A 39 12.39 -16.20 -3.20
N ALA A 40 11.20 -16.47 -3.71
CA ALA A 40 9.96 -16.21 -2.98
C ALA A 40 9.82 -17.09 -1.74
N VAL A 41 10.17 -18.39 -1.87
CA VAL A 41 10.17 -19.36 -0.75
C VAL A 41 11.23 -18.98 0.28
N ASN A 42 12.45 -18.67 -0.13
CA ASN A 42 13.51 -18.22 0.76
C ASN A 42 13.11 -16.95 1.53
N SER A 43 12.42 -16.01 0.87
CA SER A 43 11.90 -14.79 1.53
C SER A 43 10.82 -15.12 2.55
N LEU A 44 9.96 -16.10 2.28
CA LEU A 44 8.95 -16.58 3.21
C LEU A 44 9.59 -17.26 4.44
N GLU A 45 10.56 -18.14 4.22
CA GLU A 45 11.29 -18.84 5.29
C GLU A 45 12.02 -17.85 6.19
N ASN A 46 12.78 -16.92 5.62
CA ASN A 46 13.48 -15.89 6.37
C ASN A 46 12.52 -15.01 7.21
N PHE A 47 11.35 -14.67 6.65
CA PHE A 47 10.34 -13.95 7.41
C PHE A 47 9.79 -14.77 8.59
N ILE A 48 9.47 -16.04 8.37
CA ILE A 48 8.92 -16.91 9.41
C ILE A 48 9.96 -17.19 10.50
N ASP A 49 11.21 -17.39 10.13
CA ASP A 49 12.25 -17.76 11.09
C ASP A 49 12.74 -16.54 11.90
N GLU A 50 12.84 -15.36 11.29
CA GLU A 50 13.50 -14.21 11.92
C GLU A 50 12.55 -13.10 12.39
N LYS A 51 11.40 -12.90 11.72
CA LYS A 51 10.61 -11.68 11.91
C LYS A 51 9.20 -11.92 12.44
N ILE A 52 8.59 -13.06 12.18
CA ILE A 52 7.17 -13.29 12.42
C ILE A 52 6.79 -13.19 13.90
N SER A 53 7.67 -13.56 14.83
CA SER A 53 7.42 -13.47 16.28
C SER A 53 7.11 -12.04 16.73
N ASN A 54 7.78 -11.05 16.15
CA ASN A 54 7.60 -9.64 16.45
C ASN A 54 6.57 -8.95 15.53
N TYR A 55 6.06 -9.63 14.52
CA TYR A 55 5.22 -9.06 13.48
C TYR A 55 4.02 -8.27 14.04
N LYS A 56 3.31 -8.81 15.03
CA LYS A 56 2.15 -8.14 15.64
C LYS A 56 2.49 -6.77 16.22
N ILE A 57 3.66 -6.65 16.81
CA ILE A 57 4.10 -5.42 17.51
C ILE A 57 4.69 -4.42 16.52
N GLU A 58 5.40 -4.92 15.51
CA GLU A 58 6.23 -4.09 14.64
C GLU A 58 5.62 -3.79 13.27
N ARG A 59 4.61 -4.54 12.85
CA ARG A 59 4.00 -4.45 11.52
C ARG A 59 3.50 -3.06 11.11
N ASP A 60 3.27 -2.18 12.07
CA ASP A 60 2.72 -0.85 11.82
C ASP A 60 3.78 0.25 11.68
N PHE A 61 5.06 -0.07 11.89
CA PHE A 61 6.15 0.91 11.86
C PHE A 61 6.89 0.88 10.51
N PRO A 62 6.72 1.89 9.62
CA PRO A 62 7.32 1.89 8.29
C PRO A 62 8.85 1.94 8.28
N SER A 63 9.45 2.43 9.37
CA SER A 63 10.92 2.48 9.56
C SER A 63 11.53 1.11 9.86
N LYS A 64 10.71 0.10 10.24
CA LYS A 64 11.17 -1.24 10.59
C LYS A 64 11.06 -2.20 9.42
N ASP A 65 12.06 -3.06 9.27
CA ASP A 65 12.04 -4.17 8.29
C ASP A 65 11.40 -5.43 8.91
N SER A 66 10.15 -5.32 9.34
CA SER A 66 9.41 -6.35 10.08
C SER A 66 8.25 -6.99 9.32
N THR A 67 8.00 -6.56 8.08
CA THR A 67 6.98 -7.15 7.21
C THR A 67 7.57 -8.21 6.27
N SER A 68 6.74 -9.14 5.78
CA SER A 68 7.19 -10.22 4.90
C SER A 68 7.63 -9.75 3.51
N LYS A 69 7.09 -8.61 3.03
CA LYS A 69 7.26 -8.10 1.65
C LYS A 69 6.92 -9.11 0.54
N LEU A 70 6.14 -10.14 0.87
CA LEU A 70 5.73 -11.18 -0.08
C LEU A 70 4.63 -10.73 -1.05
N SER A 71 4.09 -9.54 -0.88
CA SER A 71 3.00 -9.01 -1.73
C SER A 71 3.35 -9.03 -3.21
N VAL A 72 4.60 -8.75 -3.58
CA VAL A 72 5.08 -8.80 -4.98
C VAL A 72 5.00 -10.21 -5.55
N TYR A 73 5.44 -11.20 -4.80
CA TYR A 73 5.40 -12.61 -5.22
C TYR A 73 3.98 -13.18 -5.23
N LEU A 74 3.13 -12.73 -4.30
CA LEU A 74 1.71 -13.12 -4.22
C LEU A 74 0.87 -12.50 -5.34
N SER A 75 1.12 -11.24 -5.70
CA SER A 75 0.39 -10.56 -6.77
C SER A 75 0.76 -11.12 -8.14
N SER A 76 2.03 -11.42 -8.36
CA SER A 76 2.52 -12.05 -9.61
C SER A 76 2.23 -13.55 -9.73
N GLY A 77 1.74 -14.19 -8.65
CA GLY A 77 1.44 -15.63 -8.63
C GLY A 77 2.68 -16.54 -8.53
N ILE A 78 3.85 -15.97 -8.26
CA ILE A 78 5.10 -16.75 -8.05
C ILE A 78 4.99 -17.65 -6.82
N ILE A 79 4.33 -17.16 -5.76
CA ILE A 79 3.99 -17.95 -4.58
C ILE A 79 2.48 -17.86 -4.32
N SER A 80 1.87 -18.95 -3.82
CA SER A 80 0.45 -18.97 -3.49
C SER A 80 0.19 -18.67 -2.01
N ALA A 81 -0.99 -18.12 -1.71
CA ALA A 81 -1.46 -17.98 -0.33
C ALA A 81 -1.50 -19.34 0.40
N LYS A 82 -1.85 -20.42 -0.31
CA LYS A 82 -1.84 -21.79 0.23
C LYS A 82 -0.43 -22.21 0.64
N THR A 83 0.58 -21.93 -0.17
CA THR A 83 1.98 -22.20 0.16
C THR A 83 2.37 -21.46 1.44
N CYS A 84 2.07 -20.17 1.54
CA CYS A 84 2.33 -19.37 2.73
C CYS A 84 1.71 -19.99 3.99
N VAL A 85 0.46 -20.44 3.91
CA VAL A 85 -0.25 -21.08 5.04
C VAL A 85 0.39 -22.42 5.42
N VAL A 86 0.76 -23.25 4.44
CA VAL A 86 1.41 -24.56 4.71
C VAL A 86 2.75 -24.37 5.43
N TYR A 87 3.57 -23.43 4.99
CA TYR A 87 4.84 -23.11 5.66
C TYR A 87 4.65 -22.59 7.08
N LEU A 88 3.60 -21.75 7.27
CA LEU A 88 3.25 -21.25 8.58
C LEU A 88 2.78 -22.37 9.51
N LEU A 89 1.84 -23.23 9.08
CA LEU A 89 1.29 -24.32 9.89
C LEU A 89 2.33 -25.30 10.40
N ASN A 90 3.40 -25.52 9.65
CA ASN A 90 4.50 -26.38 10.07
C ASN A 90 5.36 -25.79 11.21
N ARG A 91 5.14 -24.52 11.56
CA ARG A 91 5.93 -23.74 12.53
C ARG A 91 5.06 -22.96 13.53
N LEU A 92 3.77 -23.27 13.59
CA LEU A 92 2.82 -22.53 14.45
C LEU A 92 2.95 -22.89 15.92
N ASP A 93 3.06 -21.81 16.71
CA ASP A 93 2.55 -21.78 18.07
C ASP A 93 1.14 -21.16 18.01
N ASP A 94 0.08 -21.95 18.18
CA ASP A 94 -1.30 -21.64 17.79
C ASP A 94 -2.01 -20.58 18.68
N ALA A 95 -1.30 -19.86 19.52
CA ALA A 95 -1.95 -18.92 20.43
C ALA A 95 -2.50 -17.66 19.72
N PRO A 96 -3.81 -17.35 19.84
CA PRO A 96 -4.36 -16.10 19.36
C PRO A 96 -3.58 -14.92 19.92
N GLY A 97 -3.21 -13.99 19.03
CA GLY A 97 -2.51 -12.78 19.44
C GLY A 97 -1.00 -12.80 19.27
N THR A 98 -0.43 -13.86 18.74
CA THR A 98 0.98 -13.97 18.30
C THR A 98 1.22 -13.25 16.96
N GLY A 99 2.48 -13.09 16.60
CA GLY A 99 2.87 -12.58 15.29
C GLY A 99 2.39 -13.48 14.16
N GLN A 100 2.49 -14.81 14.35
CA GLN A 100 2.02 -15.84 13.43
C GLN A 100 0.53 -15.70 13.14
N TYR A 101 -0.30 -15.64 14.16
CA TYR A 101 -1.73 -15.46 14.01
C TYR A 101 -2.08 -14.13 13.33
N SER A 102 -1.37 -13.06 13.67
CA SER A 102 -1.57 -11.76 13.05
C SER A 102 -1.24 -11.78 11.56
N TRP A 103 -0.14 -12.44 11.16
CA TRP A 103 0.23 -12.55 9.77
C TRP A 103 -0.70 -13.50 8.99
N PHE A 104 -1.15 -14.60 9.60
CA PHE A 104 -2.17 -15.47 9.03
C PHE A 104 -3.45 -14.70 8.67
N ASN A 105 -3.90 -13.81 9.54
CA ASN A 105 -5.05 -12.96 9.26
C ASN A 105 -4.84 -12.06 8.03
N GLU A 106 -3.61 -11.60 7.75
CA GLU A 106 -3.36 -10.79 6.54
C GLU A 106 -3.52 -11.64 5.25
N ILE A 107 -3.16 -12.92 5.30
CA ILE A 107 -3.41 -13.84 4.19
C ILE A 107 -4.92 -14.07 4.01
N ILE A 108 -5.67 -14.20 5.12
CA ILE A 108 -7.14 -14.31 5.08
C ILE A 108 -7.77 -13.03 4.50
N TRP A 109 -7.32 -11.83 4.90
CA TRP A 109 -7.82 -10.58 4.35
C TRP A 109 -7.62 -10.48 2.83
N ARG A 110 -6.48 -10.93 2.32
CA ARG A 110 -6.23 -10.99 0.89
C ARG A 110 -7.24 -11.89 0.16
N GLU A 111 -7.49 -13.07 0.67
CA GLU A 111 -8.46 -14.00 0.09
C GLU A 111 -9.92 -13.48 0.25
N PHE A 112 -10.21 -12.81 1.36
CA PHE A 112 -11.49 -12.15 1.59
C PHE A 112 -11.81 -11.11 0.50
N TYR A 113 -10.87 -10.22 0.17
CA TYR A 113 -11.10 -9.25 -0.90
C TYR A 113 -11.28 -9.90 -2.28
N LYS A 114 -10.58 -10.99 -2.57
CA LYS A 114 -10.82 -11.78 -3.79
C LYS A 114 -12.21 -12.41 -3.82
N TYR A 115 -12.66 -12.94 -2.68
CA TYR A 115 -14.01 -13.45 -2.52
C TYR A 115 -15.06 -12.35 -2.75
N ILE A 116 -14.84 -11.16 -2.22
CA ILE A 116 -15.75 -10.02 -2.42
C ILE A 116 -15.86 -9.67 -3.91
N ILE A 117 -14.75 -9.53 -4.63
CA ILE A 117 -14.81 -9.22 -6.07
C ILE A 117 -15.52 -10.31 -6.86
N PHE A 118 -15.28 -11.58 -6.52
CA PHE A 118 -15.92 -12.71 -7.20
C PHE A 118 -17.42 -12.70 -7.03
N HIS A 119 -17.93 -12.45 -5.82
CA HIS A 119 -19.38 -12.47 -5.52
C HIS A 119 -20.08 -11.13 -5.78
N TYR A 120 -19.34 -10.04 -5.80
CA TYR A 120 -19.84 -8.68 -6.04
C TYR A 120 -19.05 -8.00 -7.16
N PRO A 121 -19.21 -8.44 -8.43
CA PRO A 121 -18.41 -7.94 -9.56
C PRO A 121 -18.49 -6.43 -9.76
N ARG A 122 -19.57 -5.76 -9.30
CA ARG A 122 -19.70 -4.31 -9.35
C ARG A 122 -18.52 -3.56 -8.71
N VAL A 123 -17.89 -4.17 -7.69
CA VAL A 123 -16.74 -3.59 -6.99
C VAL A 123 -15.54 -3.46 -7.94
N SER A 124 -15.33 -4.45 -8.82
CA SER A 124 -14.28 -4.39 -9.85
C SER A 124 -14.59 -3.41 -10.99
N MET A 125 -15.83 -2.93 -11.09
CA MET A 125 -16.30 -1.98 -12.10
C MET A 125 -16.28 -0.54 -11.59
N ARG A 126 -15.46 -0.21 -10.63
CA ARG A 126 -15.34 1.12 -10.01
C ARG A 126 -16.64 1.61 -9.33
N LYS A 127 -17.44 0.67 -8.82
CA LYS A 127 -18.65 0.95 -8.05
C LYS A 127 -18.43 0.64 -6.59
N SER A 128 -19.06 1.40 -5.71
CA SER A 128 -19.02 1.15 -4.26
C SER A 128 -19.66 -0.20 -3.93
N PHE A 129 -19.15 -0.89 -2.90
CA PHE A 129 -19.79 -2.14 -2.42
C PHE A 129 -21.26 -1.89 -2.06
N ASN A 130 -21.54 -0.81 -1.34
CA ASN A 130 -22.90 -0.38 -1.05
C ASN A 130 -23.35 0.69 -2.06
N GLU A 131 -24.40 0.39 -2.82
CA GLU A 131 -24.91 1.23 -3.92
C GLU A 131 -25.25 2.66 -3.51
N LYS A 132 -25.69 2.87 -2.27
CA LYS A 132 -26.02 4.21 -1.77
C LYS A 132 -24.84 5.19 -1.80
N TYR A 133 -23.62 4.69 -1.83
CA TYR A 133 -22.41 5.52 -1.89
C TYR A 133 -21.96 5.83 -3.32
N ASP A 134 -22.63 5.31 -4.35
CA ASP A 134 -22.33 5.68 -5.73
C ASP A 134 -22.72 7.14 -6.04
N SER A 135 -23.64 7.71 -5.25
CA SER A 135 -24.09 9.10 -5.38
C SER A 135 -23.30 10.11 -4.53
N VAL A 136 -22.22 9.70 -3.88
CA VAL A 136 -21.36 10.63 -3.15
C VAL A 136 -20.72 11.60 -4.12
N GLU A 137 -20.98 12.89 -3.90
CA GLU A 137 -20.31 13.98 -4.65
C GLU A 137 -18.92 14.21 -4.09
N TRP A 138 -17.91 13.93 -4.90
CA TRP A 138 -16.51 14.17 -4.57
C TRP A 138 -16.09 15.55 -5.07
N ARG A 139 -15.18 16.16 -4.35
CA ARG A 139 -14.58 17.43 -4.77
C ARG A 139 -13.68 17.19 -5.99
N GLU A 140 -13.84 18.00 -7.01
CA GLU A 140 -12.95 18.01 -8.17
C GLU A 140 -11.82 19.01 -7.94
N SER A 141 -10.61 18.53 -7.74
CA SER A 141 -9.40 19.33 -7.62
C SER A 141 -8.21 18.56 -8.18
N GLU A 142 -7.84 18.88 -9.40
CA GLU A 142 -6.64 18.31 -10.02
C GLU A 142 -5.37 18.81 -9.33
N GLU A 143 -5.34 20.04 -8.85
CA GLU A 143 -4.20 20.62 -8.14
C GLU A 143 -3.90 19.84 -6.84
N ASP A 144 -4.93 19.55 -6.04
CA ASP A 144 -4.76 18.79 -4.80
C ASP A 144 -4.38 17.32 -5.05
N PHE A 145 -4.97 16.72 -6.10
CA PHE A 145 -4.60 15.39 -6.53
C PHE A 145 -3.15 15.32 -7.00
N ASP A 146 -2.71 16.30 -7.78
CA ASP A 146 -1.33 16.43 -8.25
C ASP A 146 -0.36 16.59 -7.08
N ALA A 147 -0.63 17.48 -6.14
CA ALA A 147 0.19 17.67 -4.95
C ALA A 147 0.27 16.38 -4.11
N TRP A 148 -0.86 15.68 -3.93
CA TRP A 148 -0.89 14.39 -3.24
C TRP A 148 -0.07 13.34 -3.99
N SER A 149 -0.26 13.21 -5.29
CA SER A 149 0.41 12.18 -6.11
C SER A 149 1.94 12.36 -6.18
N LYS A 150 2.40 13.61 -6.10
CA LYS A 150 3.83 13.98 -6.10
C LYS A 150 4.46 13.95 -4.70
N GLY A 151 3.66 13.82 -3.64
CA GLY A 151 4.14 13.94 -2.25
C GLY A 151 4.59 15.37 -1.93
N GLU A 152 3.72 16.34 -2.19
CA GLU A 152 3.93 17.77 -2.02
C GLU A 152 2.77 18.43 -1.25
N THR A 153 2.14 17.65 -0.35
CA THR A 153 1.00 18.11 0.45
C THR A 153 1.37 18.98 1.63
N GLY A 154 2.66 19.02 1.97
CA GLY A 154 3.15 19.65 3.18
C GLY A 154 2.96 18.83 4.45
N PHE A 155 2.32 17.66 4.40
CA PHE A 155 2.24 16.72 5.52
C PHE A 155 3.34 15.66 5.38
N PRO A 156 4.40 15.69 6.21
CA PRO A 156 5.59 14.86 5.98
C PRO A 156 5.31 13.37 5.85
N ILE A 157 4.37 12.81 6.62
CA ILE A 157 4.05 11.38 6.52
C ILE A 157 3.36 11.02 5.19
N ILE A 158 2.53 11.92 4.65
CA ILE A 158 1.89 11.74 3.35
C ILE A 158 2.95 11.84 2.26
N ASP A 159 3.76 12.88 2.30
CA ASP A 159 4.76 13.17 1.28
C ASP A 159 5.83 12.08 1.23
N ALA A 160 6.35 11.65 2.38
CA ALA A 160 7.31 10.54 2.46
C ALA A 160 6.72 9.22 1.93
N ALA A 161 5.45 8.93 2.24
CA ALA A 161 4.78 7.72 1.75
C ALA A 161 4.60 7.75 0.23
N MET A 162 4.19 8.89 -0.35
CA MET A 162 4.06 9.02 -1.79
C MET A 162 5.42 8.99 -2.48
N LYS A 163 6.47 9.61 -1.91
CA LYS A 163 7.86 9.48 -2.40
C LYS A 163 8.33 8.02 -2.37
N GLN A 164 8.02 7.25 -1.32
CA GLN A 164 8.30 5.81 -1.29
C GLN A 164 7.64 5.10 -2.48
N LEU A 165 6.34 5.34 -2.73
CA LEU A 165 5.61 4.70 -3.82
C LEU A 165 6.24 5.00 -5.18
N ILE A 166 6.42 6.27 -5.52
CA ILE A 166 6.88 6.68 -6.86
C ILE A 166 8.36 6.36 -7.12
N THR A 167 9.14 6.11 -6.07
CA THR A 167 10.55 5.74 -6.22
C THR A 167 10.79 4.23 -6.18
N THR A 168 9.99 3.48 -5.41
CA THR A 168 10.22 2.05 -5.19
C THR A 168 9.16 1.13 -5.79
N GLY A 169 8.02 1.69 -6.19
CA GLY A 169 6.86 0.90 -6.61
C GLY A 169 6.19 0.12 -5.47
N TRP A 170 6.58 0.39 -4.23
CA TRP A 170 6.04 -0.28 -3.06
C TRP A 170 5.75 0.73 -1.94
N MET A 171 4.72 0.46 -1.15
CA MET A 171 4.38 1.28 0.01
C MET A 171 3.99 0.39 1.18
N HIS A 172 4.48 0.72 2.36
CA HIS A 172 4.11 0.04 3.61
C HIS A 172 2.60 0.11 3.87
N ASN A 173 1.97 -1.00 4.32
CA ASN A 173 0.51 -1.07 4.48
C ASN A 173 -0.08 0.07 5.34
N ARG A 174 0.54 0.40 6.47
CA ARG A 174 0.06 1.51 7.33
C ARG A 174 0.00 2.83 6.58
N LEU A 175 0.96 3.07 5.72
CA LEU A 175 1.03 4.29 4.91
C LEU A 175 -0.06 4.31 3.82
N ARG A 176 -0.36 3.16 3.19
CA ARG A 176 -1.47 3.06 2.21
C ARG A 176 -2.79 3.51 2.83
N MET A 177 -3.06 3.09 4.07
CA MET A 177 -4.27 3.52 4.81
C MET A 177 -4.26 5.03 5.08
N ILE A 178 -3.12 5.59 5.48
CA ILE A 178 -2.99 7.01 5.83
C ILE A 178 -3.19 7.89 4.60
N VAL A 179 -2.49 7.60 3.49
CA VAL A 179 -2.55 8.43 2.28
C VAL A 179 -3.88 8.27 1.54
N ALA A 180 -4.51 7.08 1.58
CA ALA A 180 -5.83 6.88 0.97
C ALA A 180 -6.92 7.60 1.75
N MET A 181 -6.87 7.57 3.08
CA MET A 181 -7.81 8.30 3.91
C MET A 181 -7.59 9.82 3.81
N PHE A 182 -6.35 10.27 3.67
CA PHE A 182 -6.05 11.68 3.42
C PHE A 182 -6.68 12.17 2.12
N LEU A 183 -6.47 11.46 1.01
CA LEU A 183 -7.08 11.82 -0.28
C LEU A 183 -8.60 11.87 -0.20
N SER A 184 -9.22 10.81 0.32
CA SER A 184 -10.68 10.64 0.27
C SER A 184 -11.42 11.44 1.34
N LYS A 185 -10.85 11.68 2.52
CA LYS A 185 -11.55 12.31 3.66
C LYS A 185 -11.02 13.68 4.05
N ASN A 186 -9.72 13.96 3.86
CA ASN A 186 -9.18 15.28 4.13
C ASN A 186 -9.29 16.18 2.90
N LEU A 187 -8.99 15.66 1.70
CA LEU A 187 -9.10 16.41 0.45
C LEU A 187 -10.44 16.25 -0.24
N LEU A 188 -11.27 15.28 0.16
CA LEU A 188 -12.56 14.93 -0.45
C LEU A 188 -12.47 14.61 -1.94
N VAL A 189 -11.32 14.15 -2.42
CA VAL A 189 -11.09 13.73 -3.80
C VAL A 189 -11.54 12.27 -3.98
N ASP A 190 -12.13 11.97 -5.15
CA ASP A 190 -12.66 10.63 -5.45
C ASP A 190 -11.59 9.55 -5.27
N TRP A 191 -11.87 8.59 -4.41
CA TRP A 191 -11.00 7.46 -4.11
C TRP A 191 -10.59 6.67 -5.36
N LYS A 192 -11.39 6.69 -6.42
CA LYS A 192 -11.10 6.00 -7.68
C LYS A 192 -9.89 6.55 -8.41
N LYS A 193 -9.61 7.87 -8.26
CA LYS A 193 -8.39 8.49 -8.79
C LYS A 193 -7.15 7.92 -8.08
N GLY A 194 -7.22 7.81 -6.76
CA GLY A 194 -6.12 7.26 -5.96
C GLY A 194 -5.93 5.76 -6.19
N GLU A 195 -7.03 5.00 -6.31
CA GLU A 195 -7.02 3.56 -6.65
C GLU A 195 -6.28 3.31 -7.97
N GLU A 196 -6.63 4.05 -9.01
CA GLU A 196 -6.01 3.97 -10.34
C GLU A 196 -4.53 4.37 -10.28
N PHE A 197 -4.19 5.43 -9.54
CA PHE A 197 -2.81 5.87 -9.35
C PHE A 197 -1.97 4.77 -8.67
N PHE A 198 -2.52 4.10 -7.66
CA PHE A 198 -1.85 2.99 -7.00
C PHE A 198 -1.62 1.83 -7.95
N MET A 199 -2.63 1.40 -8.71
CA MET A 199 -2.47 0.30 -9.67
C MET A 199 -1.41 0.59 -10.74
N LYS A 200 -1.24 1.85 -11.14
CA LYS A 200 -0.22 2.27 -12.12
C LYS A 200 1.20 2.28 -11.56
N ASN A 201 1.37 2.45 -10.24
CA ASN A 201 2.68 2.64 -9.62
C ASN A 201 3.12 1.47 -8.73
N LEU A 202 2.20 0.59 -8.29
CA LEU A 202 2.52 -0.53 -7.42
C LEU A 202 3.03 -1.74 -8.20
N ILE A 203 4.23 -2.23 -7.87
CA ILE A 203 4.76 -3.50 -8.37
C ILE A 203 4.08 -4.73 -7.73
N ASP A 204 3.42 -4.53 -6.60
CA ASP A 204 2.62 -5.54 -5.90
C ASP A 204 1.11 -5.32 -6.08
N GLY A 205 0.70 -4.60 -7.12
CA GLY A 205 -0.69 -4.29 -7.41
C GLY A 205 -1.55 -5.57 -7.49
N ASP A 206 -2.46 -5.74 -6.53
CA ASP A 206 -3.51 -6.76 -6.53
C ASP A 206 -4.85 -6.04 -6.56
N HIS A 207 -5.59 -6.19 -7.64
CA HIS A 207 -6.82 -5.41 -7.87
C HIS A 207 -7.83 -5.58 -6.73
N ALA A 208 -8.00 -6.79 -6.21
CA ALA A 208 -8.94 -7.05 -5.13
C ALA A 208 -8.56 -6.32 -3.84
N SER A 209 -7.30 -6.43 -3.44
CA SER A 209 -6.77 -5.78 -2.24
C SER A 209 -6.72 -4.26 -2.39
N ASN A 210 -6.39 -3.78 -3.59
CA ASN A 210 -6.30 -2.35 -3.85
C ASN A 210 -7.68 -1.68 -3.79
N VAL A 211 -8.66 -2.15 -4.57
CA VAL A 211 -10.00 -1.57 -4.57
C VAL A 211 -10.68 -1.74 -3.20
N GLY A 212 -10.48 -2.88 -2.53
CA GLY A 212 -11.02 -3.14 -1.20
C GLY A 212 -10.45 -2.17 -0.16
N GLY A 213 -9.13 -1.96 -0.15
CA GLY A 213 -8.45 -1.03 0.74
C GLY A 213 -8.83 0.44 0.51
N TRP A 214 -8.97 0.85 -0.74
CA TRP A 214 -9.44 2.18 -1.10
C TRP A 214 -10.87 2.43 -0.65
N GLN A 215 -11.79 1.48 -0.91
CA GLN A 215 -13.17 1.58 -0.44
C GLN A 215 -13.29 1.53 1.08
N TRP A 216 -12.42 0.74 1.75
CA TRP A 216 -12.34 0.76 3.20
C TRP A 216 -11.98 2.16 3.72
N SER A 217 -10.97 2.80 3.16
CA SER A 217 -10.51 4.14 3.54
C SER A 217 -11.55 5.23 3.26
N ALA A 218 -12.26 5.12 2.14
CA ALA A 218 -13.31 6.07 1.72
C ALA A 218 -14.66 5.83 2.40
N SER A 219 -14.80 4.81 3.22
CA SER A 219 -16.07 4.40 3.88
C SER A 219 -17.16 3.94 2.92
N THR A 220 -16.83 3.44 1.74
CA THR A 220 -17.77 3.00 0.70
C THR A 220 -17.79 1.49 0.47
N GLY A 221 -16.88 0.76 1.15
CA GLY A 221 -16.64 -0.68 0.97
C GLY A 221 -17.37 -1.58 1.96
N VAL A 222 -17.05 -2.87 1.83
CA VAL A 222 -17.39 -3.88 2.84
C VAL A 222 -16.52 -3.70 4.06
N ASP A 223 -17.09 -3.83 5.27
CA ASP A 223 -16.38 -3.63 6.54
C ASP A 223 -15.56 -2.31 6.59
N ALA A 224 -16.09 -1.29 5.93
CA ALA A 224 -15.40 -0.03 5.73
C ALA A 224 -15.16 0.73 7.04
N ALA A 225 -14.09 1.53 7.08
CA ALA A 225 -13.86 2.44 8.18
C ALA A 225 -15.09 3.35 8.37
N PRO A 226 -15.57 3.58 9.61
CA PRO A 226 -16.68 4.50 9.84
C PRO A 226 -16.42 5.86 9.21
N TYR A 227 -17.46 6.50 8.65
CA TYR A 227 -17.31 7.77 7.93
C TYR A 227 -16.65 8.88 8.76
N PHE A 228 -16.92 8.90 10.07
CA PHE A 228 -16.35 9.88 11.02
C PHE A 228 -14.91 9.56 11.45
N ARG A 229 -14.37 8.39 11.09
CA ARG A 229 -12.97 8.05 11.36
C ARG A 229 -12.10 8.71 10.32
N ILE A 230 -11.49 9.83 10.70
CA ILE A 230 -10.53 10.58 9.89
C ILE A 230 -9.18 10.52 10.61
N PHE A 231 -8.13 10.14 9.89
CA PHE A 231 -6.78 10.15 10.43
C PHE A 231 -6.23 11.58 10.38
N ASN A 232 -5.72 12.05 11.52
CA ASN A 232 -4.91 13.25 11.53
C ASN A 232 -3.49 12.86 11.11
N PRO A 233 -2.94 13.37 9.98
CA PRO A 233 -1.64 12.96 9.46
C PRO A 233 -0.49 13.19 10.45
N ILE A 234 -0.53 14.28 11.21
CA ILE A 234 0.50 14.62 12.20
C ILE A 234 0.52 13.57 13.32
N THR A 235 -0.65 13.28 13.91
CA THR A 235 -0.76 12.27 14.96
C THR A 235 -0.38 10.87 14.47
N GLN A 236 -0.72 10.53 13.20
CA GLN A 236 -0.27 9.26 12.61
C GLN A 236 1.24 9.21 12.45
N SER A 237 1.84 10.32 12.02
CA SER A 237 3.29 10.47 11.88
C SER A 237 4.01 10.25 13.21
N GLU A 238 3.62 10.98 14.24
CA GLU A 238 4.17 10.87 15.60
C GLU A 238 4.03 9.46 16.18
N LYS A 239 2.91 8.78 15.90
CA LYS A 239 2.63 7.43 16.40
C LYS A 239 3.46 6.36 15.72
N PHE A 240 3.60 6.41 14.40
CA PHE A 240 4.14 5.30 13.61
C PHE A 240 5.57 5.54 13.12
N ASP A 241 6.12 6.73 13.27
CA ASP A 241 7.51 7.07 12.96
C ASP A 241 8.10 8.06 13.98
N LYS A 242 7.92 7.77 15.28
CA LYS A 242 8.23 8.67 16.40
C LYS A 242 9.58 9.38 16.29
N ASP A 243 10.60 8.69 15.77
CA ASP A 243 11.97 9.20 15.65
C ASP A 243 12.25 9.83 14.27
N GLY A 244 11.23 9.90 13.40
CA GLY A 244 11.34 10.46 12.06
C GLY A 244 12.27 9.70 11.12
N VAL A 245 12.55 8.43 11.39
CA VAL A 245 13.50 7.61 10.61
C VAL A 245 12.99 7.41 9.18
N PHE A 246 11.71 7.07 9.04
CA PHE A 246 11.07 6.92 7.74
C PHE A 246 10.99 8.26 7.01
N LEU A 247 10.60 9.33 7.72
CA LEU A 247 10.53 10.67 7.14
C LEU A 247 11.89 11.14 6.62
N LYS A 248 12.94 11.04 7.42
CA LYS A 248 14.30 11.44 7.03
C LYS A 248 14.81 10.67 5.82
N LYS A 249 14.41 9.41 5.67
CA LYS A 249 14.80 8.58 4.51
C LYS A 249 14.22 9.08 3.20
N TYR A 250 12.94 9.49 3.18
CA TYR A 250 12.23 9.87 1.96
C TYR A 250 12.10 11.39 1.76
N LEU A 251 12.39 12.17 2.79
CA LEU A 251 12.42 13.63 2.78
C LEU A 251 13.77 14.13 3.32
N PRO A 252 14.85 13.95 2.56
CA PRO A 252 16.21 14.28 3.05
C PRO A 252 16.40 15.76 3.38
N ASN A 253 15.61 16.66 2.77
CA ASN A 253 15.61 18.08 3.10
C ASN A 253 15.12 18.38 4.53
N LEU A 254 14.34 17.47 5.15
CA LEU A 254 13.90 17.59 6.54
C LEU A 254 14.81 16.86 7.54
N SER A 255 15.90 16.24 7.09
CA SER A 255 16.74 15.36 7.92
C SER A 255 17.44 16.07 9.09
N THR A 256 17.62 17.40 9.00
CA THR A 256 18.24 18.24 10.05
C THR A 256 17.28 18.58 11.20
N LEU A 257 15.99 18.36 11.01
CA LEU A 257 14.97 18.65 12.03
C LEU A 257 15.04 17.65 13.18
N THR A 258 14.66 18.13 14.35
CA THR A 258 14.47 17.26 15.53
C THR A 258 13.33 16.28 15.30
N ASN A 259 13.31 15.20 16.10
CA ASN A 259 12.26 14.19 16.02
C ASN A 259 10.85 14.74 16.30
N LYS A 260 10.71 15.90 16.91
CA LYS A 260 9.43 16.56 17.16
C LYS A 260 9.03 17.48 15.99
N GLU A 261 9.96 18.28 15.51
CA GLU A 261 9.69 19.27 14.45
C GLU A 261 9.41 18.62 13.11
N ILE A 262 10.03 17.46 12.83
CA ILE A 262 9.93 16.81 11.53
C ILE A 262 8.51 16.38 11.17
N HIS A 263 7.63 16.12 12.16
CA HIS A 263 6.26 15.69 11.91
C HIS A 263 5.34 16.83 11.44
N ASN A 264 5.66 18.06 11.84
CA ASN A 264 4.92 19.26 11.45
C ASN A 264 5.83 20.49 11.51
N PRO A 265 6.72 20.69 10.54
CA PRO A 265 7.55 21.87 10.48
C PRO A 265 6.72 23.16 10.45
N ASP A 266 7.14 24.19 11.17
CA ASP A 266 6.47 25.48 11.15
C ASP A 266 6.65 26.23 9.81
N THR A 267 5.92 27.31 9.63
CA THR A 267 5.89 28.07 8.37
C THR A 267 7.26 28.60 7.96
N GLN A 268 8.08 29.06 8.93
CA GLN A 268 9.42 29.56 8.64
C GLN A 268 10.37 28.44 8.25
N THR A 269 10.37 27.36 9.01
CA THR A 269 11.16 26.15 8.72
C THR A 269 10.85 25.58 7.33
N ARG A 270 9.57 25.56 6.93
CA ARG A 270 9.15 25.13 5.58
C ARG A 270 9.79 25.99 4.49
N LYS A 271 9.78 27.31 4.65
CA LYS A 271 10.41 28.24 3.69
C LYS A 271 11.91 28.03 3.61
N ASP A 272 12.58 27.93 4.76
CA ASP A 272 14.05 27.79 4.84
C ASP A 272 14.54 26.47 4.22
N LEU A 273 13.72 25.39 4.32
CA LEU A 273 14.02 24.07 3.78
C LEU A 273 13.39 23.80 2.41
N ASN A 274 12.78 24.80 1.79
CA ASN A 274 12.05 24.67 0.53
C ASN A 274 11.07 23.48 0.56
N TYR A 275 10.28 23.40 1.64
CA TYR A 275 9.28 22.35 1.86
C TYR A 275 7.86 22.94 1.67
N PRO A 276 6.93 22.20 1.04
CA PRO A 276 5.59 22.72 0.74
C PRO A 276 4.82 23.24 1.95
N CYS A 277 3.97 24.24 1.72
CA CYS A 277 2.94 24.64 2.68
C CYS A 277 1.92 23.51 2.86
N LEU A 278 1.22 23.54 4.01
CA LEU A 278 0.16 22.58 4.27
C LEU A 278 -0.99 22.76 3.26
N LEU A 279 -1.37 21.64 2.65
CA LEU A 279 -2.53 21.58 1.77
C LEU A 279 -3.79 21.41 2.62
N TYR A 280 -4.68 22.37 2.58
CA TYR A 280 -5.99 22.34 3.24
C TYR A 280 -7.10 22.49 2.22
N THR A 281 -8.22 21.80 2.45
CA THR A 281 -9.47 22.15 1.77
C THR A 281 -9.97 23.49 2.33
N SER A 282 -10.11 24.47 1.46
CA SER A 282 -10.76 25.76 1.76
C SER A 282 -12.28 25.59 1.85
#